data_c1d44f7623e46fbbf51e228d83a30fe1
#
_entry.id   c1d44f7623e46fbbf51e228d83a30fe1
#
_cell.length_a   1.000
_cell.length_b   1.000
_cell.length_c   1.000
_cell.angle_alpha   90.00
_cell.angle_beta   90.00
_cell.angle_gamma   90.00
#
_symmetry.space_group_name_H-M   'P 1'
#
loop_
_entity.id
_entity.type
_entity.pdbx_description
1 polymer ?
#
loop_
_entity_poly.entity_id
_entity_poly.type
_entity_poly.pdbx_seq_one_letter_code
_entity_poly.pdbx_strand_id
1 'polypeptide(L)'
;FFFKNMPELKCLILKENNECIGIQCIIDRALEYFGINCHVACMSYTAINPNYQNSCAIDIIKKHMFNYIEDNSDLSLGFARKVMDNYWYPYGYRGITNFCELSLPIKSIVSSRNKVKSRTFTKNDRSLLSKFYDQTHVGLIGPFQRTNKIWDYYLKKYKQNALNLHIMELNNKPIGYYIFSENIVLEIGYDLNKSKQVLMHIVNKFKNLRYNDVIFKIGKEHPLSNMLMRYEHSIKMRYVWRGG
;
A
#
# COMPACT_ATOMS: atom_id res chain seq x y z
N PHE A 1 17.07 -8.96 4.82
CA PHE A 1 15.94 -9.82 5.25
C PHE A 1 14.55 -9.38 4.75
N PHE A 2 14.46 -8.23 4.10
CA PHE A 2 13.18 -7.68 3.62
C PHE A 2 12.49 -8.57 2.57
N PHE A 3 13.28 -9.34 1.82
CA PHE A 3 12.82 -10.09 0.64
C PHE A 3 12.58 -11.58 0.85
N LYS A 4 13.04 -12.13 1.97
CA LYS A 4 12.87 -13.56 2.23
C LYS A 4 11.36 -13.88 2.25
N ASN A 5 10.96 -14.76 1.32
CA ASN A 5 9.58 -15.20 1.16
C ASN A 5 8.58 -14.11 0.65
N MET A 6 9.06 -13.03 0.03
CA MET A 6 8.16 -12.11 -0.67
C MET A 6 7.59 -12.82 -1.91
N PRO A 7 6.26 -12.98 -2.02
CA PRO A 7 5.66 -13.59 -3.19
C PRO A 7 5.94 -12.77 -4.46
N GLU A 8 6.16 -13.46 -5.56
CA GLU A 8 6.33 -12.88 -6.89
C GLU A 8 7.54 -11.92 -7.02
N LEU A 9 8.52 -12.05 -6.10
CA LEU A 9 9.78 -11.31 -6.21
C LEU A 9 10.71 -11.99 -7.20
N LYS A 10 11.20 -11.21 -8.15
CA LYS A 10 12.28 -11.56 -9.08
C LYS A 10 13.45 -10.62 -8.88
N CYS A 11 14.67 -11.14 -9.03
CA CYS A 11 15.88 -10.36 -8.88
C CYS A 11 16.76 -10.57 -10.11
N LEU A 12 17.05 -9.50 -10.83
CA LEU A 12 18.10 -9.45 -11.83
C LEU A 12 19.41 -9.19 -11.10
N ILE A 13 20.39 -10.02 -11.35
CA ILE A 13 21.72 -9.92 -10.72
C ILE A 13 22.74 -9.66 -11.80
N LEU A 14 23.44 -8.54 -11.71
CA LEU A 14 24.58 -8.22 -12.56
C LEU A 14 25.85 -8.76 -11.89
N LYS A 15 26.63 -9.52 -12.65
CA LYS A 15 27.89 -10.09 -12.18
C LYS A 15 29.04 -9.69 -13.09
N GLU A 16 30.19 -9.50 -12.49
CA GLU A 16 31.49 -9.40 -13.15
C GLU A 16 32.46 -10.36 -12.44
N ASN A 17 33.19 -11.19 -13.19
CA ASN A 17 34.11 -12.19 -12.64
C ASN A 17 33.52 -13.05 -11.50
N ASN A 18 32.25 -13.47 -11.64
CA ASN A 18 31.43 -14.16 -10.62
C ASN A 18 31.07 -13.35 -9.35
N GLU A 19 31.49 -12.12 -9.23
CA GLU A 19 31.07 -11.24 -8.14
C GLU A 19 29.78 -10.52 -8.48
N CYS A 20 28.89 -10.37 -7.49
CA CYS A 20 27.66 -9.60 -7.65
C CYS A 20 28.00 -8.11 -7.56
N ILE A 21 27.89 -7.39 -8.68
CA ILE A 21 28.15 -5.95 -8.75
C ILE A 21 26.88 -5.09 -8.80
N GLY A 22 25.73 -5.71 -9.05
CA GLY A 22 24.45 -5.00 -9.06
C GLY A 22 23.25 -5.91 -8.91
N ILE A 23 22.17 -5.37 -8.39
CA ILE A 23 20.88 -6.04 -8.25
C ILE A 23 19.73 -5.08 -8.59
N GLN A 24 18.73 -5.59 -9.30
CA GLN A 24 17.44 -4.95 -9.50
C GLN A 24 16.33 -5.92 -9.12
N CYS A 25 15.43 -5.48 -8.25
CA CYS A 25 14.27 -6.28 -7.87
C CYS A 25 13.03 -5.81 -8.60
N ILE A 26 12.22 -6.77 -9.02
CA ILE A 26 10.90 -6.58 -9.63
C ILE A 26 9.92 -7.43 -8.83
N ILE A 27 8.77 -6.87 -8.49
CA ILE A 27 7.70 -7.60 -7.82
C ILE A 27 6.53 -7.65 -8.78
N ASP A 28 6.23 -8.85 -9.29
CA ASP A 28 5.07 -9.04 -10.16
C ASP A 28 3.78 -8.94 -9.34
N ARG A 29 2.83 -8.19 -9.87
CA ARG A 29 1.52 -7.98 -9.26
C ARG A 29 0.43 -8.08 -10.32
N ALA A 30 -0.80 -8.29 -9.87
CA ALA A 30 -1.97 -8.13 -10.71
C ALA A 30 -2.83 -6.99 -10.16
N LEU A 31 -3.39 -6.20 -11.04
CA LEU A 31 -4.44 -5.24 -10.72
C LEU A 31 -5.59 -5.38 -11.71
N GLU A 32 -6.76 -4.93 -11.30
CA GLU A 32 -7.91 -4.81 -12.19
C GLU A 32 -8.02 -3.35 -12.65
N TYR A 33 -8.12 -3.19 -13.97
CA TYR A 33 -8.31 -1.90 -14.62
C TYR A 33 -9.55 -1.98 -15.50
N PHE A 34 -10.65 -1.37 -15.09
CA PHE A 34 -11.94 -1.42 -15.78
C PHE A 34 -12.40 -2.83 -16.18
N GLY A 35 -12.27 -3.79 -15.27
CA GLY A 35 -12.65 -5.19 -15.51
C GLY A 35 -11.60 -6.02 -16.27
N ILE A 36 -10.48 -5.42 -16.65
CA ILE A 36 -9.35 -6.10 -17.29
C ILE A 36 -8.28 -6.39 -16.24
N ASN A 37 -7.88 -7.65 -16.16
CA ASN A 37 -6.74 -8.03 -15.32
C ASN A 37 -5.43 -7.66 -16.01
N CYS A 38 -4.65 -6.80 -15.39
CA CYS A 38 -3.35 -6.37 -15.87
C CYS A 38 -2.22 -6.97 -15.01
N HIS A 39 -1.20 -7.47 -15.69
CA HIS A 39 0.07 -7.84 -15.07
C HIS A 39 0.94 -6.60 -14.90
N VAL A 40 1.44 -6.40 -13.68
CA VAL A 40 2.18 -5.19 -13.32
C VAL A 40 3.54 -5.55 -12.76
N ALA A 41 4.59 -5.05 -13.40
CA ALA A 41 5.94 -5.10 -12.86
C ALA A 41 6.14 -3.92 -11.90
N CYS A 42 6.19 -4.20 -10.60
CA CYS A 42 6.54 -3.19 -9.61
C CYS A 42 8.05 -3.13 -9.43
N MET A 43 8.66 -2.09 -9.97
CA MET A 43 10.09 -1.84 -9.78
C MET A 43 10.39 -1.53 -8.32
N SER A 44 11.34 -2.24 -7.78
CA SER A 44 11.75 -2.13 -6.39
C SER A 44 13.25 -2.28 -6.28
N TYR A 45 13.83 -1.71 -5.26
CA TYR A 45 15.22 -1.91 -4.83
C TYR A 45 16.27 -2.13 -5.94
N THR A 46 16.90 -1.05 -6.34
CA THR A 46 18.10 -1.08 -7.18
C THR A 46 19.32 -0.81 -6.30
N ALA A 47 20.33 -1.63 -6.40
CA ALA A 47 21.62 -1.40 -5.74
C ALA A 47 22.76 -1.76 -6.67
N ILE A 48 23.78 -0.91 -6.70
CA ILE A 48 25.05 -1.14 -7.41
C ILE A 48 26.16 -1.07 -6.38
N ASN A 49 27.09 -2.00 -6.45
CA ASN A 49 28.29 -2.01 -5.62
C ASN A 49 29.01 -0.65 -5.72
N PRO A 50 29.37 0.01 -4.62
CA PRO A 50 29.98 1.34 -4.62
C PRO A 50 31.15 1.50 -5.58
N ASN A 51 31.97 0.46 -5.76
CA ASN A 51 33.11 0.48 -6.66
C ASN A 51 32.70 0.56 -8.15
N TYR A 52 31.43 0.31 -8.48
CA TYR A 52 30.88 0.29 -9.85
C TYR A 52 29.82 1.38 -10.08
N GLN A 53 29.56 2.27 -9.13
CA GLN A 53 28.52 3.30 -9.26
C GLN A 53 28.75 4.30 -10.40
N ASN A 54 30.01 4.54 -10.76
CA ASN A 54 30.40 5.43 -11.87
C ASN A 54 30.68 4.68 -13.18
N SER A 55 30.33 3.41 -13.26
CA SER A 55 30.45 2.57 -14.45
C SER A 55 29.11 2.45 -15.19
N CYS A 56 29.11 1.77 -16.33
CA CYS A 56 27.87 1.45 -17.09
C CYS A 56 26.98 0.38 -16.40
N ALA A 57 27.33 -0.10 -15.20
CA ALA A 57 26.60 -1.17 -14.50
C ALA A 57 25.12 -0.85 -14.33
N ILE A 58 24.78 0.38 -13.97
CA ILE A 58 23.39 0.79 -13.80
C ILE A 58 22.60 0.76 -15.12
N ASP A 59 23.22 1.13 -16.24
CA ASP A 59 22.56 1.16 -17.54
C ASP A 59 22.37 -0.24 -18.10
N ILE A 60 23.32 -1.14 -17.84
CA ILE A 60 23.21 -2.56 -18.20
C ILE A 60 22.04 -3.20 -17.45
N ILE A 61 21.98 -3.03 -16.13
CA ILE A 61 20.92 -3.67 -15.33
C ILE A 61 19.53 -3.09 -15.67
N LYS A 62 19.44 -1.78 -15.95
CA LYS A 62 18.21 -1.14 -16.42
C LYS A 62 17.74 -1.69 -17.76
N LYS A 63 18.64 -1.82 -18.74
CA LYS A 63 18.30 -2.37 -20.04
C LYS A 63 17.67 -3.75 -19.90
N HIS A 64 18.26 -4.62 -19.10
CA HIS A 64 17.69 -5.94 -18.85
C HIS A 64 16.38 -5.89 -18.06
N MET A 65 16.24 -4.96 -17.14
CA MET A 65 14.98 -4.74 -16.42
C MET A 65 13.85 -4.31 -17.38
N PHE A 66 14.11 -3.37 -18.28
CA PHE A 66 13.10 -2.91 -19.23
C PHE A 66 12.71 -4.00 -20.22
N ASN A 67 13.68 -4.74 -20.77
CA ASN A 67 13.38 -5.89 -21.62
C ASN A 67 12.47 -6.91 -20.87
N TYR A 68 12.81 -7.21 -19.61
CA TYR A 68 11.97 -8.10 -18.80
C TYR A 68 10.55 -7.57 -18.62
N ILE A 69 10.38 -6.26 -18.37
CA ILE A 69 9.08 -5.60 -18.20
C ILE A 69 8.27 -5.68 -19.50
N GLU A 70 8.87 -5.34 -20.64
CA GLU A 70 8.24 -5.38 -21.96
C GLU A 70 7.74 -6.79 -22.33
N ASP A 71 8.53 -7.81 -22.00
CA ASP A 71 8.19 -9.21 -22.33
C ASP A 71 7.15 -9.83 -21.40
N ASN A 72 6.97 -9.30 -20.16
CA ASN A 72 6.24 -10.02 -19.11
C ASN A 72 5.13 -9.21 -18.44
N SER A 73 4.90 -7.96 -18.82
CA SER A 73 3.98 -7.08 -18.08
C SER A 73 3.22 -6.14 -19.01
N ASP A 74 1.97 -5.87 -18.67
CA ASP A 74 1.14 -4.90 -19.39
C ASP A 74 1.47 -3.46 -18.93
N LEU A 75 1.91 -3.32 -17.69
CA LEU A 75 2.24 -2.04 -17.05
C LEU A 75 3.47 -2.20 -16.16
N SER A 76 4.18 -1.09 -15.95
CA SER A 76 5.16 -1.05 -14.88
C SER A 76 4.89 0.11 -13.90
N LEU A 77 5.14 -0.12 -12.64
CA LEU A 77 4.95 0.85 -11.57
C LEU A 77 6.23 1.02 -10.75
N GLY A 78 6.56 2.26 -10.46
CA GLY A 78 7.65 2.61 -9.55
C GLY A 78 7.17 3.55 -8.47
N PHE A 79 7.70 3.37 -7.25
CA PHE A 79 7.44 4.26 -6.13
C PHE A 79 8.69 5.09 -5.86
N ALA A 80 8.68 6.37 -6.24
CA ALA A 80 9.84 7.23 -6.15
C ALA A 80 9.48 8.63 -5.62
N ARG A 81 10.48 9.31 -5.07
CA ARG A 81 10.33 10.72 -4.66
C ARG A 81 10.13 11.60 -5.88
N LYS A 82 9.36 12.68 -5.72
CA LYS A 82 9.10 13.65 -6.82
C LYS A 82 10.38 14.20 -7.46
N VAL A 83 11.43 14.40 -6.68
CA VAL A 83 12.74 14.85 -7.18
C VAL A 83 13.34 13.93 -8.25
N MET A 84 12.87 12.69 -8.36
CA MET A 84 13.32 11.72 -9.36
C MET A 84 12.55 11.81 -10.69
N ASP A 85 11.67 12.80 -10.89
CA ASP A 85 10.88 12.92 -12.13
C ASP A 85 11.78 13.03 -13.38
N ASN A 86 12.77 13.93 -13.34
CA ASN A 86 13.69 14.12 -14.46
C ASN A 86 14.48 12.86 -14.82
N TYR A 87 14.68 11.98 -13.84
CA TYR A 87 15.35 10.71 -14.05
C TYR A 87 14.44 9.67 -14.73
N TRP A 88 13.14 9.65 -14.40
CA TRP A 88 12.21 8.63 -14.88
C TRP A 88 11.46 9.01 -16.16
N TYR A 89 11.29 10.32 -16.44
CA TYR A 89 10.58 10.79 -17.63
C TYR A 89 11.18 10.31 -18.95
N PRO A 90 12.52 10.26 -19.14
CA PRO A 90 13.11 9.71 -20.37
C PRO A 90 12.75 8.25 -20.65
N TYR A 91 12.42 7.48 -19.60
CA TYR A 91 11.98 6.09 -19.70
C TYR A 91 10.46 5.92 -19.81
N GLY A 92 9.73 6.99 -20.10
CA GLY A 92 8.28 6.94 -20.28
C GLY A 92 7.45 7.04 -19.00
N TYR A 93 8.05 6.99 -17.80
CA TYR A 93 7.31 7.02 -16.54
C TYR A 93 6.71 8.38 -16.24
N ARG A 94 5.44 8.37 -15.82
CA ARG A 94 4.69 9.59 -15.46
C ARG A 94 4.10 9.44 -14.07
N GLY A 95 3.94 10.56 -13.36
CA GLY A 95 3.23 10.58 -12.07
C GLY A 95 1.75 10.26 -12.28
N ILE A 96 1.26 9.21 -11.66
CA ILE A 96 -0.12 8.74 -11.81
C ILE A 96 -0.99 8.98 -10.59
N THR A 97 -0.44 8.88 -9.39
CA THR A 97 -1.18 9.13 -8.13
C THR A 97 -0.25 9.52 -7.01
N ASN A 98 -0.82 10.10 -5.95
CA ASN A 98 -0.11 10.50 -4.75
C ASN A 98 -0.53 9.63 -3.56
N PHE A 99 0.47 9.30 -2.75
CA PHE A 99 0.21 8.74 -1.43
C PHE A 99 0.08 9.87 -0.42
N CYS A 100 -1.07 9.94 0.23
CA CYS A 100 -1.39 11.00 1.17
C CYS A 100 -1.38 10.49 2.62
N GLU A 101 -0.94 11.35 3.53
CA GLU A 101 -1.22 11.24 4.94
C GLU A 101 -2.25 12.31 5.28
N LEU A 102 -3.46 11.89 5.63
CA LEU A 102 -4.56 12.74 6.10
C LEU A 102 -4.56 12.74 7.62
N SER A 103 -4.19 13.84 8.25
CA SER A 103 -4.29 14.01 9.71
C SER A 103 -5.59 14.71 10.07
N LEU A 104 -6.33 14.09 10.96
CA LEU A 104 -7.66 14.51 11.40
C LEU A 104 -7.64 14.79 12.90
N PRO A 105 -7.79 16.06 13.32
CA PRO A 105 -7.89 16.38 14.74
C PRO A 105 -9.16 15.75 15.35
N ILE A 106 -8.97 14.94 16.38
CA ILE A 106 -10.08 14.19 17.01
C ILE A 106 -11.16 15.13 17.59
N LYS A 107 -10.73 16.31 18.07
CA LYS A 107 -11.64 17.33 18.61
C LYS A 107 -12.61 17.92 17.58
N SER A 108 -12.23 17.90 16.29
CA SER A 108 -13.09 18.44 15.22
C SER A 108 -14.27 17.51 14.86
N ILE A 109 -14.28 16.31 15.41
CA ILE A 109 -15.33 15.33 15.15
C ILE A 109 -16.27 15.24 16.34
N VAL A 110 -17.55 15.56 16.06
CA VAL A 110 -18.61 15.39 17.07
C VAL A 110 -18.77 13.89 17.35
N SER A 111 -18.47 13.51 18.58
CA SER A 111 -18.64 12.14 19.04
C SER A 111 -20.11 11.73 18.97
N SER A 112 -20.44 10.78 18.14
CA SER A 112 -21.77 10.15 18.14
C SER A 112 -21.70 8.81 18.87
N ARG A 113 -22.83 8.40 19.51
CA ARG A 113 -22.95 7.03 20.04
C ARG A 113 -22.76 6.05 18.89
N ASN A 114 -21.63 5.34 18.90
CA ASN A 114 -21.33 4.35 17.89
C ASN A 114 -21.46 2.95 18.50
N LYS A 115 -22.30 2.10 17.88
CA LYS A 115 -22.52 0.72 18.31
C LYS A 115 -21.44 -0.25 17.75
N VAL A 116 -20.50 0.25 16.95
CA VAL A 116 -19.41 -0.55 16.42
C VAL A 116 -18.43 -0.89 17.53
N LYS A 117 -18.06 -2.15 17.61
CA LYS A 117 -16.99 -2.68 18.47
C LYS A 117 -15.83 -3.15 17.60
N SER A 118 -14.68 -3.30 18.18
CA SER A 118 -13.56 -3.96 17.50
C SER A 118 -12.91 -4.99 18.41
N ARG A 119 -12.45 -6.05 17.79
CA ARG A 119 -11.63 -7.09 18.44
C ARG A 119 -10.38 -7.36 17.64
N THR A 120 -9.40 -7.94 18.29
CA THR A 120 -8.17 -8.38 17.62
C THR A 120 -8.50 -9.46 16.57
N PHE A 121 -7.79 -9.39 15.46
CA PHE A 121 -7.83 -10.38 14.39
C PHE A 121 -7.41 -11.76 14.89
N THR A 122 -8.09 -12.78 14.41
CA THR A 122 -7.73 -14.19 14.57
C THR A 122 -7.53 -14.86 13.21
N LYS A 123 -6.90 -16.03 13.18
CA LYS A 123 -6.71 -16.77 11.91
C LYS A 123 -8.01 -17.10 11.19
N ASN A 124 -9.10 -17.28 11.93
CA ASN A 124 -10.43 -17.58 11.38
C ASN A 124 -11.04 -16.40 10.61
N ASP A 125 -10.53 -15.19 10.82
CA ASP A 125 -11.02 -13.96 10.17
C ASP A 125 -10.38 -13.72 8.80
N ARG A 126 -9.50 -14.60 8.34
CA ARG A 126 -8.71 -14.38 7.14
C ARG A 126 -9.55 -14.05 5.90
N SER A 127 -10.64 -14.78 5.68
CA SER A 127 -11.55 -14.55 4.57
C SER A 127 -12.23 -13.19 4.63
N LEU A 128 -12.43 -12.64 5.82
CA LEU A 128 -12.98 -11.29 6.01
C LEU A 128 -12.04 -10.20 5.51
N LEU A 129 -10.72 -10.38 5.67
CA LEU A 129 -9.75 -9.41 5.18
C LEU A 129 -9.82 -9.29 3.66
N SER A 130 -9.79 -10.42 2.93
CA SER A 130 -9.91 -10.41 1.48
C SER A 130 -11.23 -9.79 1.05
N LYS A 131 -12.34 -10.27 1.62
CA LYS A 131 -13.67 -9.74 1.31
C LYS A 131 -13.75 -8.22 1.45
N PHE A 132 -13.34 -7.67 2.59
CA PHE A 132 -13.45 -6.22 2.83
C PHE A 132 -12.41 -5.43 2.06
N TYR A 133 -11.24 -5.97 1.81
CA TYR A 133 -10.26 -5.38 0.91
C TYR A 133 -10.85 -5.20 -0.49
N ASP A 134 -11.36 -6.27 -1.07
CA ASP A 134 -11.94 -6.26 -2.41
C ASP A 134 -13.16 -5.33 -2.49
N GLN A 135 -14.07 -5.36 -1.51
CA GLN A 135 -15.22 -4.47 -1.44
C GLN A 135 -14.84 -2.98 -1.37
N THR A 136 -13.81 -2.65 -0.60
CA THR A 136 -13.37 -1.25 -0.44
C THR A 136 -12.72 -0.71 -1.71
N HIS A 137 -12.06 -1.57 -2.46
CA HIS A 137 -11.24 -1.18 -3.59
C HIS A 137 -11.88 -1.45 -4.96
N VAL A 138 -13.10 -1.95 -4.99
CA VAL A 138 -13.87 -2.14 -6.23
C VAL A 138 -13.93 -0.83 -7.03
N GLY A 139 -13.57 -0.92 -8.31
CA GLY A 139 -13.59 0.23 -9.23
C GLY A 139 -12.47 1.26 -9.02
N LEU A 140 -11.54 1.03 -8.09
CA LEU A 140 -10.36 1.86 -7.93
C LEU A 140 -9.23 1.33 -8.81
N ILE A 141 -8.49 2.25 -9.42
CA ILE A 141 -7.26 1.94 -10.14
C ILE A 141 -6.11 1.96 -9.14
N GLY A 142 -5.38 0.87 -9.06
CA GLY A 142 -4.13 0.81 -8.29
C GLY A 142 -4.05 -0.16 -7.12
N PRO A 143 -5.13 -0.53 -6.40
CA PRO A 143 -5.03 -1.59 -5.41
C PRO A 143 -4.70 -2.92 -6.09
N PHE A 144 -3.58 -3.51 -5.69
CA PHE A 144 -3.17 -4.81 -6.22
C PHE A 144 -4.06 -5.93 -5.70
N GLN A 145 -4.39 -6.88 -6.54
CA GLN A 145 -5.04 -8.11 -6.13
C GLN A 145 -4.17 -8.85 -5.10
N ARG A 146 -4.80 -9.41 -4.08
CA ARG A 146 -4.11 -10.14 -3.03
C ARG A 146 -4.50 -11.60 -2.99
N THR A 147 -3.64 -12.44 -3.55
CA THR A 147 -3.75 -13.89 -3.42
C THR A 147 -3.56 -14.33 -1.96
N ASN A 148 -3.90 -15.58 -1.67
CA ASN A 148 -3.67 -16.16 -0.35
C ASN A 148 -2.20 -16.07 0.09
N LYS A 149 -1.24 -16.29 -0.81
CA LYS A 149 0.20 -16.17 -0.52
C LYS A 149 0.59 -14.75 -0.14
N ILE A 150 0.03 -13.75 -0.84
CA ILE A 150 0.29 -12.34 -0.56
C ILE A 150 -0.29 -11.95 0.80
N TRP A 151 -1.50 -12.39 1.14
CA TRP A 151 -2.09 -12.16 2.46
C TRP A 151 -1.25 -12.79 3.57
N ASP A 152 -0.78 -14.04 3.42
CA ASP A 152 0.08 -14.70 4.41
C ASP A 152 1.38 -13.94 4.63
N TYR A 153 1.98 -13.43 3.54
CA TYR A 153 3.16 -12.58 3.61
C TYR A 153 2.88 -11.29 4.40
N TYR A 154 1.79 -10.57 4.10
CA TYR A 154 1.44 -9.34 4.82
C TYR A 154 1.11 -9.60 6.28
N LEU A 155 0.33 -10.62 6.62
CA LEU A 155 0.00 -10.96 8.00
C LEU A 155 1.25 -11.28 8.82
N LYS A 156 2.22 -11.99 8.23
CA LYS A 156 3.52 -12.22 8.85
C LYS A 156 4.27 -10.91 9.09
N LYS A 157 4.28 -10.00 8.09
CA LYS A 157 4.89 -8.67 8.20
C LYS A 157 4.23 -7.82 9.28
N TYR A 158 2.90 -7.79 9.34
CA TYR A 158 2.17 -7.05 10.36
C TYR A 158 2.55 -7.51 11.76
N LYS A 159 2.64 -8.82 11.98
CA LYS A 159 3.10 -9.38 13.24
C LYS A 159 4.55 -9.00 13.56
N GLN A 160 5.46 -9.10 12.59
CA GLN A 160 6.89 -8.74 12.76
C GLN A 160 7.08 -7.26 13.10
N ASN A 161 6.26 -6.39 12.55
CA ASN A 161 6.32 -4.94 12.78
C ASN A 161 5.44 -4.49 13.96
N ALA A 162 4.94 -5.42 14.77
CA ALA A 162 4.05 -5.16 15.90
C ALA A 162 2.82 -4.28 15.55
N LEU A 163 2.28 -4.44 14.32
CA LEU A 163 1.09 -3.72 13.90
C LEU A 163 -0.17 -4.33 14.52
N ASN A 164 -1.11 -3.47 14.86
CA ASN A 164 -2.39 -3.86 15.37
C ASN A 164 -3.37 -4.10 14.20
N LEU A 165 -3.92 -5.29 14.12
CA LEU A 165 -4.96 -5.65 13.15
C LEU A 165 -6.24 -5.98 13.90
N HIS A 166 -7.29 -5.20 13.65
CA HIS A 166 -8.59 -5.32 14.31
C HIS A 166 -9.71 -5.55 13.29
N ILE A 167 -10.66 -6.39 13.68
CA ILE A 167 -11.95 -6.57 12.99
C ILE A 167 -12.98 -5.67 13.65
N MET A 168 -13.74 -4.92 12.84
CA MET A 168 -14.85 -4.08 13.28
C MET A 168 -16.16 -4.84 13.13
N GLU A 169 -17.01 -4.75 14.15
CA GLU A 169 -18.29 -5.46 14.19
C GLU A 169 -19.43 -4.50 14.59
N LEU A 170 -20.55 -4.62 13.89
CA LEU A 170 -21.80 -3.94 14.22
C LEU A 170 -22.88 -5.01 14.48
N ASN A 171 -23.46 -5.02 15.69
CA ASN A 171 -24.43 -6.03 16.12
C ASN A 171 -23.88 -7.46 15.91
N ASN A 172 -22.65 -7.70 16.33
CA ASN A 172 -21.89 -8.95 16.19
C ASN A 172 -21.67 -9.45 14.76
N LYS A 173 -21.87 -8.59 13.75
CA LYS A 173 -21.56 -8.90 12.35
C LYS A 173 -20.33 -8.12 11.93
N PRO A 174 -19.32 -8.75 11.33
CA PRO A 174 -18.14 -8.06 10.79
C PRO A 174 -18.56 -7.07 9.70
N ILE A 175 -18.04 -5.84 9.79
CA ILE A 175 -18.27 -4.76 8.83
C ILE A 175 -16.99 -4.20 8.23
N GLY A 176 -15.83 -4.65 8.68
CA GLY A 176 -14.54 -4.20 8.18
C GLY A 176 -13.37 -4.58 9.08
N TYR A 177 -12.21 -4.17 8.66
CA TYR A 177 -10.96 -4.25 9.43
C TYR A 177 -10.15 -2.98 9.28
N TYR A 178 -9.22 -2.76 10.18
CA TYR A 178 -8.19 -1.73 10.04
C TYR A 178 -6.88 -2.18 10.67
N ILE A 179 -5.79 -1.67 10.10
CA ILE A 179 -4.42 -1.94 10.52
C ILE A 179 -3.82 -0.61 10.96
N PHE A 180 -3.25 -0.58 12.14
CA PHE A 180 -2.70 0.65 12.68
C PHE A 180 -1.45 0.42 13.54
N SER A 181 -0.66 1.48 13.67
CA SER A 181 0.44 1.61 14.62
C SER A 181 0.37 2.99 15.24
N GLU A 182 0.45 3.07 16.56
CA GLU A 182 0.24 4.33 17.30
C GLU A 182 -1.09 4.99 16.88
N ASN A 183 -1.08 6.24 16.42
CA ASN A 183 -2.26 6.95 15.90
C ASN A 183 -2.39 6.90 14.36
N ILE A 184 -1.64 6.03 13.68
CA ILE A 184 -1.58 5.95 12.21
C ILE A 184 -2.36 4.73 11.73
N VAL A 185 -3.43 4.96 10.97
CA VAL A 185 -4.15 3.93 10.22
C VAL A 185 -3.44 3.71 8.89
N LEU A 186 -2.87 2.53 8.73
CA LEU A 186 -2.06 2.14 7.58
C LEU A 186 -2.89 1.52 6.45
N GLU A 187 -3.95 0.83 6.81
CA GLU A 187 -4.85 0.17 5.88
C GLU A 187 -6.23 0.02 6.52
N ILE A 188 -7.26 0.08 5.69
CA ILE A 188 -8.64 -0.11 6.11
C ILE A 188 -9.43 -0.74 4.97
N GLY A 189 -10.19 -1.80 5.29
CA GLY A 189 -11.14 -2.44 4.38
C GLY A 189 -12.49 -2.59 5.08
N TYR A 190 -13.59 -2.24 4.39
CA TYR A 190 -14.89 -2.21 5.05
C TYR A 190 -16.07 -2.27 4.08
N ASP A 191 -17.27 -2.55 4.60
CA ASP A 191 -18.54 -2.41 3.88
C ASP A 191 -18.82 -0.93 3.60
N LEU A 192 -18.82 -0.53 2.34
CA LEU A 192 -18.98 0.86 1.89
C LEU A 192 -20.26 1.54 2.44
N ASN A 193 -21.32 0.75 2.71
CA ASN A 193 -22.56 1.26 3.32
C ASN A 193 -22.39 1.64 4.80
N LYS A 194 -21.22 1.35 5.39
CA LYS A 194 -20.91 1.59 6.82
C LYS A 194 -19.82 2.63 7.03
N SER A 195 -19.46 3.40 6.00
CA SER A 195 -18.35 4.39 6.03
C SER A 195 -18.38 5.29 7.25
N LYS A 196 -19.57 5.88 7.57
CA LYS A 196 -19.72 6.79 8.71
C LYS A 196 -19.49 6.07 10.04
N GLN A 197 -20.06 4.87 10.22
CA GLN A 197 -19.91 4.07 11.44
C GLN A 197 -18.45 3.66 11.64
N VAL A 198 -17.78 3.26 10.57
CA VAL A 198 -16.37 2.87 10.55
C VAL A 198 -15.47 4.04 10.95
N LEU A 199 -15.63 5.21 10.30
CA LEU A 199 -14.87 6.41 10.65
C LEU A 199 -15.05 6.80 12.11
N MET A 200 -16.30 6.88 12.57
CA MET A 200 -16.62 7.24 13.95
C MET A 200 -16.05 6.24 14.95
N HIS A 201 -16.02 4.95 14.62
CA HIS A 201 -15.42 3.94 15.46
C HIS A 201 -13.90 4.17 15.62
N ILE A 202 -13.21 4.38 14.50
CA ILE A 202 -11.76 4.61 14.51
C ILE A 202 -11.43 5.85 15.32
N VAL A 203 -12.10 6.97 15.08
CA VAL A 203 -11.88 8.22 15.82
C VAL A 203 -12.12 8.03 17.31
N ASN A 204 -13.23 7.40 17.71
CA ASN A 204 -13.51 7.13 19.12
C ASN A 204 -12.47 6.20 19.75
N LYS A 205 -11.97 5.22 19.00
CA LYS A 205 -10.88 4.34 19.48
C LYS A 205 -9.63 5.13 19.81
N PHE A 206 -9.18 6.02 18.94
CA PHE A 206 -7.98 6.83 19.16
C PHE A 206 -8.19 7.91 20.24
N LYS A 207 -9.41 8.46 20.33
CA LYS A 207 -9.81 9.34 21.44
C LYS A 207 -9.66 8.63 22.80
N ASN A 208 -10.14 7.40 22.91
CA ASN A 208 -10.04 6.60 24.13
C ASN A 208 -8.58 6.23 24.46
N LEU A 209 -7.72 6.14 23.46
CA LEU A 209 -6.27 5.97 23.62
C LEU A 209 -5.54 7.30 23.90
N ARG A 210 -6.28 8.42 24.06
CA ARG A 210 -5.77 9.77 24.40
C ARG A 210 -4.88 10.39 23.31
N TYR A 211 -5.05 10.04 22.05
CA TYR A 211 -4.42 10.75 20.94
C TYR A 211 -5.19 12.05 20.63
N ASN A 212 -4.48 13.06 20.13
CA ASN A 212 -5.07 14.33 19.70
C ASN A 212 -5.55 14.31 18.27
N ASP A 213 -4.94 13.46 17.46
CA ASP A 213 -5.27 13.26 16.03
C ASP A 213 -5.19 11.80 15.66
N VAL A 214 -5.76 11.50 14.51
CA VAL A 214 -5.59 10.22 13.80
C VAL A 214 -5.11 10.50 12.38
N ILE A 215 -4.08 9.77 11.97
CA ILE A 215 -3.46 9.90 10.64
C ILE A 215 -3.89 8.71 9.79
N PHE A 216 -4.49 9.00 8.63
CA PHE A 216 -4.85 7.98 7.65
C PHE A 216 -3.83 7.97 6.51
N LYS A 217 -3.17 6.84 6.29
CA LYS A 217 -2.30 6.59 5.14
C LYS A 217 -3.07 5.87 4.05
N ILE A 218 -3.90 6.60 3.32
CA ILE A 218 -4.78 6.07 2.28
C ILE A 218 -4.59 6.86 0.98
N GLY A 219 -4.90 6.22 -0.16
CA GLY A 219 -4.91 6.90 -1.45
C GLY A 219 -5.99 7.99 -1.51
N LYS A 220 -5.79 8.98 -2.37
CA LYS A 220 -6.76 10.07 -2.58
C LYS A 220 -8.13 9.54 -3.01
N GLU A 221 -8.14 8.50 -3.82
CA GLU A 221 -9.32 7.86 -4.37
C GLU A 221 -10.02 6.89 -3.39
N HIS A 222 -9.41 6.63 -2.24
CA HIS A 222 -10.01 5.74 -1.24
C HIS A 222 -11.39 6.25 -0.80
N PRO A 223 -12.43 5.40 -0.72
CA PRO A 223 -13.81 5.85 -0.44
C PRO A 223 -13.98 6.68 0.82
N LEU A 224 -13.11 6.46 1.82
CA LEU A 224 -13.13 7.23 3.06
C LEU A 224 -12.56 8.65 2.91
N SER A 225 -11.73 8.91 1.91
CA SER A 225 -11.05 10.20 1.73
C SER A 225 -12.02 11.36 1.56
N ASN A 226 -13.07 11.19 0.76
CA ASN A 226 -14.10 12.21 0.57
C ASN A 226 -14.87 12.55 1.87
N MET A 227 -15.01 11.57 2.75
CA MET A 227 -15.63 11.79 4.05
C MET A 227 -14.67 12.51 5.00
N LEU A 228 -13.40 12.13 5.03
CA LEU A 228 -12.38 12.76 5.85
C LEU A 228 -12.20 14.24 5.50
N MET A 229 -12.26 14.58 4.21
CA MET A 229 -12.14 15.96 3.73
C MET A 229 -13.29 16.89 4.13
N ARG A 230 -14.39 16.37 4.68
CA ARG A 230 -15.49 17.18 5.22
C ARG A 230 -15.23 17.70 6.64
N TYR A 231 -14.20 17.20 7.30
CA TYR A 231 -13.77 17.63 8.62
C TYR A 231 -12.53 18.51 8.52
N GLU A 232 -12.21 19.26 9.58
CA GLU A 232 -10.91 19.92 9.70
C GLU A 232 -9.80 18.89 9.55
N HIS A 233 -8.88 19.10 8.62
CA HIS A 233 -7.81 18.15 8.33
C HIS A 233 -6.56 18.85 7.82
N SER A 234 -5.43 18.16 7.89
CA SER A 234 -4.22 18.51 7.17
C SER A 234 -3.81 17.37 6.24
N ILE A 235 -3.28 17.73 5.09
CA ILE A 235 -2.83 16.77 4.07
C ILE A 235 -1.32 16.92 3.91
N LYS A 236 -0.61 15.79 4.01
CA LYS A 236 0.80 15.71 3.72
C LYS A 236 1.03 14.71 2.60
N MET A 237 1.39 15.22 1.43
CA MET A 237 1.80 14.36 0.31
C MET A 237 3.25 13.91 0.50
N ARG A 238 3.46 12.60 0.48
CA ARG A 238 4.77 11.99 0.76
C ARG A 238 5.49 11.56 -0.51
N TYR A 239 4.83 10.83 -1.38
CA TYR A 239 5.45 10.21 -2.54
C TYR A 239 4.48 10.17 -3.71
N VAL A 240 5.03 10.02 -4.90
CA VAL A 240 4.27 9.89 -6.15
C VAL A 240 4.49 8.49 -6.72
N TRP A 241 3.40 7.79 -7.03
CA TRP A 241 3.45 6.59 -7.84
C TRP A 241 3.62 6.97 -9.31
N ARG A 242 4.52 6.29 -9.99
CA ARG A 242 4.79 6.50 -11.41
C ARG A 242 4.52 5.21 -12.17
N GLY A 243 3.83 5.33 -13.28
CA GLY A 243 3.58 4.27 -14.23
C GLY A 243 4.22 4.56 -15.58
N GLY A 244 4.59 3.52 -16.27
CA GLY A 244 5.09 3.52 -17.62
C GLY A 244 4.77 2.18 -18.29
#